data_bf43f917dab7f5cca38aad4609f67c36
#
_entry.id   bf43f917dab7f5cca38aad4609f67c36
#
_cell.length_a   1.000
_cell.length_b   1.000
_cell.length_c   1.000
_cell.angle_alpha   90.00
_cell.angle_beta   90.00
_cell.angle_gamma   90.00
#
_symmetry.space_group_name_H-M   'P 1'
#
loop_
_entity.id
_entity.type
_entity.pdbx_description
1 polymer ?
#
loop_
_entity_poly.entity_id
_entity_poly.type
_entity_poly.pdbx_seq_one_letter_code
_entity_poly.pdbx_strand_id
1 'polypeptide(L)' 'MYYEINVSLNGKHLFATAERSIVNTWQLQKVYNLFKEKFPEEDGYNITVTEWNKVGKSIEME' A
#
# COMPACT_ATOMS: atom_id res chain seq x y z
N MET A 1 -9.15 -12.36 -4.32
CA MET A 1 -8.95 -11.05 -3.68
C MET A 1 -7.51 -10.88 -3.24
N TYR A 2 -6.95 -9.71 -3.43
CA TYR A 2 -5.62 -9.39 -2.95
C TYR A 2 -5.54 -7.89 -2.64
N TYR A 3 -4.46 -7.49 -1.97
CA TYR A 3 -4.22 -6.09 -1.62
C TYR A 3 -3.02 -5.56 -2.38
N GLU A 4 -3.07 -4.28 -2.72
CA GLU A 4 -1.98 -3.59 -3.38
C GLU A 4 -1.62 -2.35 -2.57
N ILE A 5 -0.35 -2.18 -2.26
CA ILE A 5 0.15 -0.99 -1.59
C ILE A 5 0.88 -0.16 -2.63
N ASN A 6 0.46 1.09 -2.77
CA ASN A 6 1.05 2.04 -3.70
C ASN A 6 1.84 3.09 -2.92
N VAL A 7 3.04 3.39 -3.39
CA VAL A 7 3.91 4.40 -2.77
C VAL A 7 4.16 5.51 -3.78
N SER A 8 3.94 6.74 -3.35
CA SER A 8 4.24 7.93 -4.16
C SER A 8 5.09 8.89 -3.35
N LEU A 9 5.79 9.78 -4.05
CA LEU A 9 6.62 10.82 -3.45
C LEU A 9 6.26 12.15 -4.08
N ASN A 10 5.81 13.10 -3.24
CA ASN A 10 5.40 14.43 -3.68
C ASN A 10 4.40 14.40 -4.84
N GLY A 11 3.45 13.46 -4.77
CA GLY A 11 2.41 13.31 -5.78
C GLY A 11 2.78 12.47 -7.00
N LYS A 12 4.02 11.98 -7.06
CA LYS A 12 4.49 11.16 -8.16
C LYS A 12 4.54 9.69 -7.74
N HIS A 13 3.84 8.83 -8.47
CA HIS A 13 3.85 7.39 -8.20
C HIS A 13 5.24 6.80 -8.41
N LEU A 14 5.73 6.04 -7.43
CA LEU A 14 7.02 5.39 -7.50
C LEU A 14 6.90 3.91 -7.83
N PHE A 15 6.14 3.17 -7.03
CA PHE A 15 5.97 1.74 -7.24
C PHE A 15 4.74 1.22 -6.48
N ALA A 16 4.36 -0.01 -6.78
CA ALA A 16 3.31 -0.73 -6.09
C ALA A 16 3.77 -2.15 -5.82
N THR A 17 3.16 -2.81 -4.83
CA THR A 17 3.44 -4.22 -4.58
C THR A 17 2.97 -5.08 -5.74
N ALA A 18 3.63 -6.21 -5.94
CA ALA A 18 3.29 -7.11 -7.03
C ALA A 18 1.87 -7.64 -6.89
N GLU A 19 1.22 -7.86 -8.03
CA GLU A 19 -0.13 -8.42 -8.07
C GLU A 19 -0.19 -9.73 -7.29
N ARG A 20 -1.20 -9.85 -6.43
CA ARG A 20 -1.46 -11.05 -5.61
C ARG A 20 -0.37 -11.42 -4.61
N SER A 21 0.57 -10.52 -4.34
CA SER A 21 1.62 -10.78 -3.36
C SER A 21 1.14 -10.65 -1.91
N ILE A 22 0.06 -9.90 -1.70
CA ILE A 22 -0.53 -9.71 -0.37
C ILE A 22 -1.99 -10.19 -0.45
N VAL A 23 -2.28 -11.30 0.19
CA VAL A 23 -3.58 -11.97 0.06
C VAL A 23 -4.40 -12.02 1.34
N ASN A 24 -3.86 -11.61 2.47
CA ASN A 24 -4.61 -11.56 3.72
C ASN A 24 -4.24 -10.32 4.53
N THR A 25 -5.09 -9.99 5.51
CA THR A 25 -4.95 -8.76 6.29
C THR A 25 -3.71 -8.75 7.18
N TRP A 26 -3.27 -9.92 7.63
CA TRP A 26 -2.08 -10.02 8.45
C TRP A 26 -0.82 -9.63 7.65
N GLN A 27 -0.69 -10.15 6.43
CA GLN A 27 0.40 -9.78 5.53
C GLN A 27 0.32 -8.29 5.19
N LEU A 28 -0.89 -7.79 4.92
CA LEU A 28 -1.11 -6.40 4.58
C LEU A 28 -0.61 -5.48 5.69
N GLN A 29 -1.00 -5.75 6.94
CA GLN A 29 -0.60 -4.92 8.06
C GLN A 29 0.92 -4.93 8.25
N LYS A 30 1.52 -6.09 8.12
CA LYS A 30 2.97 -6.24 8.28
C LYS A 30 3.75 -5.44 7.22
N VAL A 31 3.38 -5.58 5.96
CA VAL A 31 4.06 -4.87 4.88
C VAL A 31 3.78 -3.37 4.95
N TYR A 32 2.54 -2.99 5.27
CA TYR A 32 2.17 -1.59 5.42
C TYR A 32 3.01 -0.90 6.50
N ASN A 33 3.16 -1.55 7.66
CA ASN A 33 3.96 -1.00 8.76
C ASN A 33 5.41 -0.83 8.35
N LEU A 34 5.97 -1.79 7.62
CA LEU A 34 7.33 -1.71 7.11
C LEU A 34 7.50 -0.53 6.15
N PHE A 35 6.53 -0.34 5.25
CA PHE A 35 6.58 0.76 4.29
C PHE A 35 6.45 2.11 4.99
N LYS A 36 5.61 2.23 6.01
CA LYS A 36 5.49 3.47 6.78
C LYS A 36 6.80 3.84 7.46
N GLU A 37 7.54 2.86 7.90
CA GLU A 37 8.84 3.09 8.52
C GLU A 37 9.88 3.54 7.50
N LYS A 38 9.89 2.91 6.32
CA LYS A 38 10.89 3.19 5.28
C LYS A 38 10.55 4.41 4.42
N PHE A 39 9.26 4.72 4.29
CA PHE A 39 8.77 5.82 3.45
C PHE A 39 7.89 6.74 4.28
N PRO A 40 8.48 7.53 5.19
CA PRO A 40 7.70 8.35 6.11
C PRO A 40 6.99 9.50 5.41
N GLU A 41 5.77 9.78 5.85
CA GLU A 41 4.95 10.86 5.31
C GLU A 41 5.65 12.23 5.43
N GLU A 42 6.40 12.44 6.50
CA GLU A 42 7.12 13.68 6.74
C GLU A 42 8.18 13.98 5.68
N ASP A 43 8.62 12.96 4.94
CA ASP A 43 9.58 13.14 3.84
C ASP A 43 8.87 13.30 2.49
N GLY A 44 7.55 13.42 2.48
CA GLY A 44 6.76 13.62 1.27
C GLY A 44 6.19 12.36 0.67
N TYR A 45 6.40 11.20 1.30
CA TYR A 45 5.84 9.94 0.82
C TYR A 45 4.36 9.82 1.17
N ASN A 46 3.62 9.18 0.29
CA ASN A 46 2.23 8.85 0.51
C ASN A 46 2.02 7.37 0.19
N ILE A 47 1.41 6.65 1.12
CA ILE A 47 1.16 5.22 0.98
C ILE A 47 -0.34 5.00 0.96
N THR A 48 -0.84 4.37 -0.10
CA THR A 48 -2.25 4.04 -0.24
C THR A 48 -2.42 2.54 -0.43
N VAL A 49 -3.56 2.03 -0.01
CA VAL A 49 -3.88 0.60 -0.11
C VAL A 49 -5.15 0.43 -0.92
N THR A 50 -5.12 -0.51 -1.84
CA THR A 50 -6.29 -0.89 -2.64
C THR A 50 -6.59 -2.36 -2.42
N GLU A 51 -7.85 -2.66 -2.14
CA GLU A 51 -8.33 -4.04 -2.09
C GLU A 51 -8.86 -4.39 -3.48
N TRP A 52 -8.28 -5.41 -4.10
CA TRP A 52 -8.71 -5.86 -5.41
C TRP A 52 -9.54 -7.13 -5.31
N ASN A 53 -10.72 -7.08 -5.86
CA ASN A 53 -11.57 -8.25 -6.08
C ASN A 53 -11.88 -8.26 -7.57
N LYS A 54 -13.08 -7.90 -7.98
CA LYS A 54 -13.37 -7.65 -9.41
C LYS A 54 -13.08 -6.21 -9.77
N VAL A 55 -13.17 -5.32 -8.77
CA VAL A 55 -12.84 -3.89 -8.87
C VAL A 55 -11.96 -3.49 -7.71
N GLY A 56 -11.10 -2.51 -7.94
CA GLY A 56 -10.25 -1.96 -6.90
C GLY A 56 -11.04 -1.06 -5.95
N LYS A 57 -10.73 -1.15 -4.67
CA LYS A 57 -11.35 -0.34 -3.63
C LYS A 57 -10.29 0.17 -2.67
N SER A 58 -10.25 1.49 -2.46
CA SER A 58 -9.33 2.10 -1.51
C SER A 58 -9.67 1.69 -0.08
N ILE A 59 -8.65 1.39 0.70
CA ILE A 59 -8.78 1.03 2.11
C ILE A 59 -7.94 2.00 2.92
N GLU A 60 -8.52 2.54 4.00
CA GLU A 60 -7.77 3.34 4.94
C GLU A 60 -7.07 2.42 5.94
N MET A 61 -5.78 2.66 6.12
CA MET A 61 -4.96 1.95 7.11
C MET A 61 -4.61 2.90 8.25
N GLU A 62 -4.51 2.36 9.44
CA GLU A 62 -4.09 3.15 10.60
C GLU A 62 -2.63 2.96 10.93
#